data_aa95ef3be5ab67d08836d2a21a76c086
#
_entry.id   aa95ef3be5ab67d08836d2a21a76c086
#
_cell.length_a   1.000
_cell.length_b   1.000
_cell.length_c   1.000
_cell.angle_alpha   90.00
_cell.angle_beta   90.00
_cell.angle_gamma   90.00
#
_symmetry.space_group_name_H-M   'P 1'
#
loop_
_entity.id
_entity.type
_entity.pdbx_description
1 polymer ?
#
loop_
_entity_poly.entity_id
_entity_poly.type
_entity_poly.pdbx_seq_one_letter_code
_entity_poly.pdbx_strand_id
1 'polypeptide(L)' 'MKITIEHYDEEVSLSTKHDDISAIQLAEIMQRMCQALGYHPQSIGEAFYAAGGNMIETYEH' A
#
# COMPACT_ATOMS: atom_id res chain seq x y z
N MET A 1 -8.68 11.92 -3.77
CA MET A 1 -7.58 11.13 -4.34
C MET A 1 -8.11 9.78 -4.82
N LYS A 2 -7.62 9.33 -5.94
CA LYS A 2 -8.00 8.03 -6.49
C LYS A 2 -6.74 7.22 -6.76
N ILE A 3 -6.74 5.97 -6.30
CA ILE A 3 -5.63 5.05 -6.54
C ILE A 3 -6.16 3.85 -7.29
N THR A 4 -5.51 3.50 -8.41
CA THR A 4 -5.90 2.37 -9.23
C THR A 4 -4.70 1.45 -9.42
N ILE A 5 -4.91 0.16 -9.24
CA ILE A 5 -3.89 -0.86 -9.52
C ILE A 5 -4.47 -1.85 -10.51
N GLU A 6 -3.74 -2.04 -11.60
CA GLU A 6 -4.08 -3.06 -12.59
C GLU A 6 -3.08 -4.21 -12.49
N HIS A 7 -3.59 -5.43 -12.47
CA HIS A 7 -2.76 -6.62 -12.34
C HIS A 7 -3.39 -7.75 -13.15
N TYR A 8 -2.76 -8.12 -14.24
CA TYR A 8 -3.32 -9.05 -15.24
C TYR A 8 -4.66 -8.50 -15.75
N ASP A 9 -5.74 -9.24 -15.58
CA ASP A 9 -7.07 -8.81 -16.00
C ASP A 9 -7.87 -8.17 -14.87
N GLU A 10 -7.24 -7.96 -13.73
CA GLU A 10 -7.90 -7.38 -12.56
C GLU A 10 -7.54 -5.93 -12.38
N GLU A 11 -8.53 -5.13 -11.99
CA GLU A 11 -8.33 -3.74 -11.65
C GLU A 11 -8.98 -3.46 -10.31
N VAL A 12 -8.21 -2.85 -9.41
CA VAL A 12 -8.70 -2.43 -8.09
C VAL A 12 -8.53 -0.93 -7.99
N SER A 13 -9.61 -0.23 -7.70
CA SER A 13 -9.61 1.22 -7.50
C SER A 13 -10.14 1.56 -6.12
N LEU A 14 -9.55 2.59 -5.53
CA LEU A 14 -10.02 3.14 -4.27
C LEU A 14 -9.98 4.66 -4.36
N SER A 15 -11.10 5.29 -3.97
CA SER A 15 -11.21 6.75 -3.98
C SER A 15 -11.41 7.26 -2.56
N THR A 16 -10.75 8.35 -2.22
CA THR A 16 -10.98 9.05 -0.97
C THR A 16 -11.52 10.45 -1.27
N LYS A 17 -12.33 10.97 -0.35
CA LYS A 17 -12.90 12.31 -0.50
C LYS A 17 -11.90 13.42 -0.20
N HIS A 18 -10.83 13.07 0.48
CA HIS A 18 -9.81 14.03 0.92
C HIS A 18 -8.48 13.70 0.29
N ASP A 19 -7.76 14.72 -0.13
CA ASP A 19 -6.40 14.57 -0.65
C ASP A 19 -5.36 14.70 0.45
N ASP A 20 -5.80 15.14 1.62
CA ASP A 20 -4.92 15.39 2.76
C ASP A 20 -4.92 14.17 3.69
N ILE A 21 -4.16 13.15 3.31
CA ILE A 21 -4.02 11.94 4.12
C ILE A 21 -2.58 11.76 4.54
N SER A 22 -2.39 11.14 5.71
CA SER A 22 -1.05 10.84 6.21
C SER A 22 -0.43 9.67 5.46
N ALA A 23 0.90 9.52 5.59
CA ALA A 23 1.60 8.38 5.00
C ALA A 23 1.10 7.05 5.57
N ILE A 24 0.73 7.01 6.85
CA ILE A 24 0.17 5.82 7.47
C ILE A 24 -1.17 5.46 6.84
N GLN A 25 -2.03 6.45 6.64
CA GLN A 25 -3.32 6.23 6.00
C GLN A 25 -3.17 5.72 4.58
N LEU A 26 -2.23 6.29 3.83
CA LEU A 26 -1.96 5.84 2.47
C LEU A 26 -1.45 4.39 2.47
N ALA A 27 -0.54 4.05 3.39
CA ALA A 27 -0.03 2.69 3.49
C ALA A 27 -1.16 1.70 3.82
N GLU A 28 -2.07 2.05 4.71
CA GLU A 28 -3.22 1.22 5.04
C GLU A 28 -4.12 0.97 3.83
N ILE A 29 -4.35 2.01 3.04
CA ILE A 29 -5.12 1.91 1.80
C ILE A 29 -4.44 0.93 0.84
N MET A 30 -3.13 1.05 0.67
CA MET A 30 -2.39 0.18 -0.23
C MET A 30 -2.41 -1.27 0.25
N GLN A 31 -2.36 -1.51 1.55
CA GLN A 31 -2.49 -2.86 2.10
C GLN A 31 -3.83 -3.47 1.76
N ARG A 32 -4.90 -2.70 1.86
CA ARG A 32 -6.25 -3.17 1.50
C ARG A 32 -6.34 -3.48 0.01
N MET A 33 -5.72 -2.66 -0.84
CA MET A 33 -5.70 -2.91 -2.27
C MET A 33 -4.92 -4.19 -2.60
N CYS A 34 -3.82 -4.45 -1.90
CA CYS A 34 -3.08 -5.70 -2.05
C CYS A 34 -3.93 -6.90 -1.69
N GLN A 35 -4.71 -6.82 -0.61
CA GLN A 35 -5.64 -7.90 -0.24
C GLN A 35 -6.69 -8.13 -1.32
N ALA A 36 -7.22 -7.04 -1.89
CA ALA A 36 -8.21 -7.13 -2.95
C ALA A 36 -7.63 -7.79 -4.20
N LEU A 37 -6.33 -7.67 -4.42
CA LEU A 37 -5.65 -8.34 -5.53
C LEU A 37 -5.34 -9.81 -5.24
N GLY A 38 -5.59 -10.28 -4.02
CA GLY A 38 -5.42 -11.69 -3.67
C GLY A 38 -4.15 -12.03 -2.90
N TYR A 39 -3.35 -11.05 -2.53
CA TYR A 39 -2.17 -11.33 -1.71
C TYR A 39 -2.56 -11.69 -0.29
N HIS A 40 -1.84 -12.65 0.29
CA HIS A 40 -2.10 -13.07 1.67
C HIS A 40 -1.71 -11.97 2.64
N PRO A 41 -2.52 -11.70 3.70
CA PRO A 41 -2.21 -10.64 4.66
C PRO A 41 -0.82 -10.72 5.28
N GLN A 42 -0.35 -11.92 5.59
CA GLN A 42 0.99 -12.10 6.15
C GLN A 42 2.07 -11.64 5.17
N SER A 43 1.93 -11.99 3.90
CA SER A 43 2.87 -11.57 2.86
C SER A 43 2.87 -10.06 2.69
N ILE A 44 1.70 -9.44 2.76
CA ILE A 44 1.56 -7.99 2.67
C ILE A 44 2.28 -7.32 3.83
N GLY A 45 2.04 -7.82 5.05
CA GLY A 45 2.69 -7.29 6.26
C GLY A 45 4.20 -7.39 6.18
N GLU A 46 4.71 -8.53 5.77
CA GLU A 46 6.15 -8.74 5.63
C GLU A 46 6.76 -7.81 4.58
N ALA A 47 6.08 -7.63 3.45
CA ALA A 47 6.56 -6.76 2.38
C ALA A 47 6.62 -5.30 2.83
N PHE A 48 5.60 -4.82 3.52
CA PHE A 48 5.56 -3.45 4.01
C PHE A 48 6.60 -3.22 5.09
N TYR A 49 6.79 -4.21 5.96
CA TYR A 49 7.81 -4.14 7.00
C TYR A 49 9.22 -4.03 6.39
N ALA A 50 9.52 -4.89 5.42
CA ALA A 50 10.82 -4.89 4.76
C ALA A 50 11.07 -3.58 4.01
N ALA A 51 10.07 -3.09 3.25
CA ALA A 51 10.19 -1.84 2.51
C ALA A 51 10.37 -0.65 3.46
N GLY A 52 9.62 -0.63 4.57
CA GLY A 52 9.74 0.41 5.58
C GLY A 52 11.10 0.41 6.24
N GLY A 53 11.62 -0.78 6.57
CA GLY A 53 12.93 -0.92 7.16
C GLY A 53 14.03 -0.38 6.26
N ASN A 54 13.98 -0.70 4.98
CA ASN A 54 14.95 -0.18 4.01
C ASN A 54 14.91 1.34 3.92
N MET A 55 13.72 1.92 3.97
CA MET A 55 13.56 3.37 3.91
C MET A 55 14.18 4.03 5.14
N ILE A 56 13.94 3.48 6.32
CA ILE A 56 14.48 3.99 7.58
C ILE A 56 16.01 3.93 7.55
N GLU A 57 16.59 2.81 7.14
CA GLU A 57 18.04 2.67 7.04
C GLU A 57 18.66 3.69 6.11
N THR A 58 17.99 4.00 5.00
CA THR A 58 18.48 4.98 4.04
C THR A 58 18.55 6.38 4.67
N TYR A 59 17.57 6.72 5.49
CA TYR A 59 17.50 8.05 6.10
C TYR A 59 18.36 8.23 7.33
N GLU A 60 18.76 7.15 7.98
CA GLU A 60 19.62 7.22 9.16
C GLU A 60 21.10 7.45 8.82
N HIS A 61 21.43 7.44 7.57
CA HIS A 61 22.77 7.78 7.10
C HIS A 61 22.88 9.27 6.78
#